data_fe9ab8adf0cad0bc861eb612e740a4f4
#
_entry.id   fe9ab8adf0cad0bc861eb612e740a4f4
#
_cell.length_a   1.000
_cell.length_b   1.000
_cell.length_c   1.000
_cell.angle_alpha   90.00
_cell.angle_beta   90.00
_cell.angle_gamma   90.00
#
_symmetry.space_group_name_H-M   'P 1'
#
loop_
_entity.id
_entity.type
_entity.pdbx_description
1 polymer ?
#
loop_
_entity_poly.entity_id
_entity_poly.type
_entity_poly.pdbx_seq_one_letter_code
_entity_poly.pdbx_strand_id
1 'polypeptide(L)'
;MFLAFAWTADRAAAVGAGLALLVFLYVFFFGKRRIVAQPPPLGPQEVTIVVHGGYRPDTVVAKKGMLLKLVFDRRETNPCSDEVVLPEFGIRQPLPANQKTVIEVTPTREGEFPFSCGMNMLHGRIRVVP
;
A
#
# COMPACT_ATOMS: atom_id res chain seq x y z
N MET A 1 -5.54 -58.14 3.46
CA MET A 1 -6.74 -57.68 4.18
C MET A 1 -6.38 -56.82 5.43
N PHE A 2 -5.30 -57.12 6.07
CA PHE A 2 -4.88 -56.36 7.26
C PHE A 2 -4.29 -54.97 6.91
N LEU A 3 -3.88 -54.76 5.67
CA LEU A 3 -3.36 -53.48 5.20
C LEU A 3 -4.41 -52.37 5.09
N ALA A 4 -5.67 -52.73 4.91
CA ALA A 4 -6.75 -51.74 4.86
C ALA A 4 -7.12 -51.23 6.25
N PHE A 5 -6.89 -52.02 7.29
CA PHE A 5 -7.21 -51.68 8.67
C PHE A 5 -6.12 -50.81 9.36
N ALA A 6 -4.92 -50.82 8.80
CA ALA A 6 -3.82 -49.95 9.29
C ALA A 6 -4.00 -48.48 8.84
N TRP A 7 -5.09 -48.14 8.24
CA TRP A 7 -5.54 -46.78 8.03
C TRP A 7 -6.18 -46.23 9.31
N THR A 8 -5.42 -46.31 10.33
CA THR A 8 -5.84 -45.88 11.64
C THR A 8 -5.55 -44.39 11.84
N ALA A 9 -6.03 -43.87 12.92
CA ALA A 9 -5.93 -42.47 13.34
C ALA A 9 -4.58 -41.81 13.07
N ASP A 10 -3.52 -42.59 13.01
CA ASP A 10 -2.16 -42.11 12.76
C ASP A 10 -1.95 -41.54 11.35
N ARG A 11 -2.50 -42.20 10.35
CA ARG A 11 -2.42 -41.70 8.96
C ARG A 11 -3.37 -40.52 8.73
N ALA A 12 -4.52 -40.54 9.33
CA ALA A 12 -5.45 -39.42 9.28
C ALA A 12 -4.83 -38.19 9.95
N ALA A 13 -4.14 -38.38 11.07
CA ALA A 13 -3.40 -37.30 11.73
C ALA A 13 -2.28 -36.74 10.85
N ALA A 14 -1.50 -37.60 10.18
CA ALA A 14 -0.43 -37.20 9.28
C ALA A 14 -0.97 -36.42 8.06
N VAL A 15 -2.06 -36.88 7.46
CA VAL A 15 -2.72 -36.17 6.34
C VAL A 15 -3.29 -34.83 6.81
N GLY A 16 -3.94 -34.79 7.96
CA GLY A 16 -4.46 -33.56 8.55
C GLY A 16 -3.36 -32.56 8.85
N ALA A 17 -2.24 -32.99 9.43
CA ALA A 17 -1.08 -32.14 9.69
C ALA A 17 -0.46 -31.60 8.38
N GLY A 18 -0.35 -32.44 7.36
CA GLY A 18 0.15 -32.06 6.05
C GLY A 18 -0.73 -31.01 5.37
N LEU A 19 -2.06 -31.22 5.40
CA LEU A 19 -3.02 -30.24 4.86
C LEU A 19 -2.97 -28.92 5.64
N ALA A 20 -2.89 -28.99 6.97
CA ALA A 20 -2.77 -27.77 7.79
C ALA A 20 -1.51 -27.00 7.47
N LEU A 21 -0.39 -27.70 7.27
CA LEU A 21 0.86 -27.07 6.86
C LEU A 21 0.76 -26.44 5.48
N LEU A 22 0.15 -27.12 4.52
CA LEU A 22 -0.07 -26.57 3.17
C LEU A 22 -0.95 -25.33 3.18
N VAL A 23 -2.03 -25.36 3.95
CA VAL A 23 -2.91 -24.20 4.11
C VAL A 23 -2.16 -23.06 4.79
N PHE A 24 -1.38 -23.36 5.82
CA PHE A 24 -0.55 -22.37 6.51
C PHE A 24 0.46 -21.72 5.55
N LEU A 25 1.18 -22.53 4.78
CA LEU A 25 2.14 -22.04 3.79
C LEU A 25 1.43 -21.22 2.70
N TYR A 26 0.29 -21.69 2.23
CA TYR A 26 -0.52 -20.96 1.24
C TYR A 26 -0.92 -19.58 1.76
N VAL A 27 -1.49 -19.53 2.95
CA VAL A 27 -1.89 -18.26 3.58
C VAL A 27 -0.67 -17.39 3.86
N PHE A 28 0.44 -17.98 4.28
CA PHE A 28 1.67 -17.24 4.56
C PHE A 28 2.29 -16.62 3.29
N PHE A 29 2.33 -17.37 2.19
CA PHE A 29 2.94 -16.90 0.94
C PHE A 29 2.00 -16.05 0.09
N PHE A 30 0.71 -16.39 0.05
CA PHE A 30 -0.27 -15.69 -0.77
C PHE A 30 -1.11 -14.70 0.02
N GLY A 31 -1.15 -14.83 1.33
CA GLY A 31 -1.80 -13.89 2.22
C GLY A 31 -1.00 -12.61 2.44
N LYS A 32 -0.13 -12.24 1.53
CA LYS A 32 0.51 -10.93 1.56
C LYS A 32 -0.59 -9.88 1.49
N ARG A 33 -1.02 -9.47 2.65
CA ARG A 33 -1.81 -8.25 2.77
C ARG A 33 -0.92 -7.14 2.24
N ARG A 34 -1.18 -6.73 1.03
CA ARG A 34 -0.72 -5.43 0.58
C ARG A 34 -1.31 -4.47 1.61
N ILE A 35 -0.45 -3.83 2.35
CA ILE A 35 -0.88 -2.77 3.24
C ILE A 35 -1.29 -1.62 2.31
N VAL A 36 -2.47 -1.76 1.79
CA VAL A 36 -3.15 -0.69 1.07
C VAL A 36 -3.82 0.10 2.17
N ALA A 37 -3.35 1.31 2.41
CA ALA A 37 -4.05 2.22 3.28
C ALA A 37 -5.43 2.49 2.66
N GLN A 38 -6.44 1.74 3.12
CA GLN A 38 -7.81 1.99 2.69
C GLN A 38 -8.32 3.22 3.44
N PRO A 39 -8.79 4.23 2.72
CA PRO A 39 -9.42 5.36 3.36
C PRO A 39 -10.69 4.91 4.10
N PRO A 40 -11.05 5.56 5.20
CA PRO A 40 -12.30 5.27 5.90
C PRO A 40 -13.49 5.47 4.94
N PRO A 41 -14.55 4.64 5.03
CA PRO A 41 -15.67 4.66 4.08
C PRO A 41 -16.53 5.93 4.11
N LEU A 42 -16.35 6.79 5.10
CA LEU A 42 -17.13 8.01 5.30
C LEU A 42 -16.20 9.18 5.63
N GLY A 43 -16.22 10.22 4.78
CA GLY A 43 -15.48 11.47 5.00
C GLY A 43 -14.28 11.65 4.08
N PRO A 44 -13.52 12.73 4.23
CA PRO A 44 -12.34 12.98 3.42
C PRO A 44 -11.31 11.89 3.65
N GLN A 45 -10.77 11.39 2.56
CA GLN A 45 -9.73 10.37 2.57
C GLN A 45 -8.42 11.01 3.01
N GLU A 46 -7.83 10.52 4.10
CA GLU A 46 -6.54 11.00 4.58
C GLU A 46 -5.53 9.86 4.58
N VAL A 47 -4.41 10.06 3.92
CA VAL A 47 -3.31 9.10 3.85
C VAL A 47 -2.02 9.81 4.21
N THR A 48 -1.29 9.24 5.17
CA THR A 48 0.03 9.72 5.54
C THR A 48 1.10 8.93 4.79
N ILE A 49 1.94 9.64 4.05
CA ILE A 49 3.07 9.07 3.33
C ILE A 49 4.34 9.51 4.02
N VAL A 50 5.09 8.55 4.54
CA VAL A 50 6.39 8.81 5.15
C VAL A 50 7.45 8.91 4.04
N VAL A 51 8.16 10.01 4.00
CA VAL A 51 9.25 10.26 3.04
C VAL A 51 10.58 10.09 3.76
N HIS A 52 11.21 8.94 3.54
CA HIS A 52 12.52 8.62 4.08
C HIS A 52 13.20 7.58 3.17
N GLY A 53 14.07 8.04 2.28
CA GLY A 53 14.70 7.21 1.26
C GLY A 53 13.73 6.63 0.23
N GLY A 54 12.50 7.10 0.20
CA GLY A 54 11.41 6.66 -0.65
C GLY A 54 10.08 7.05 -0.04
N TYR A 55 8.99 6.63 -0.68
CA TYR A 55 7.63 6.85 -0.19
C TYR A 55 7.09 5.60 0.46
N ARG A 56 6.54 5.72 1.68
CA ARG A 56 5.88 4.62 2.37
C ARG A 56 4.52 5.08 2.94
N PRO A 57 3.40 4.50 2.48
CA PRO A 57 3.28 3.56 1.36
C PRO A 57 3.58 4.22 0.01
N ASP A 58 4.09 3.47 -0.92
CA ASP A 58 4.36 3.96 -2.29
C ASP A 58 3.12 3.92 -3.19
N THR A 59 2.08 3.20 -2.77
CA THR A 59 0.81 3.09 -3.47
C THR A 59 -0.33 3.53 -2.55
N VAL A 60 -1.10 4.50 -3.01
CA VAL A 60 -2.26 5.04 -2.30
C VAL A 60 -3.52 4.70 -3.10
N VAL A 61 -4.53 4.15 -2.44
CA VAL A 61 -5.83 3.90 -3.05
C VAL A 61 -6.80 5.01 -2.64
N ALA A 62 -7.43 5.63 -3.61
CA ALA A 62 -8.40 6.68 -3.40
C ALA A 62 -9.69 6.39 -4.15
N LYS A 63 -10.82 6.93 -3.68
CA LYS A 63 -12.09 6.87 -4.38
C LYS A 63 -12.27 8.07 -5.28
N LYS A 64 -12.78 7.81 -6.47
CA LYS A 64 -13.12 8.84 -7.44
C LYS A 64 -14.17 9.81 -6.88
N GLY A 65 -13.97 11.09 -7.10
CA GLY A 65 -14.90 12.14 -6.70
C GLY A 65 -14.85 12.52 -5.23
N MET A 66 -14.00 11.89 -4.42
CA MET A 66 -13.83 12.22 -3.01
C MET A 66 -12.52 12.96 -2.78
N LEU A 67 -12.57 13.96 -1.89
CA LEU A 67 -11.36 14.70 -1.52
C LEU A 67 -10.33 13.76 -0.90
N LEU A 68 -9.14 13.75 -1.47
CA LEU A 68 -8.00 13.00 -0.97
C LEU A 68 -7.01 13.97 -0.30
N LYS A 69 -6.76 13.72 0.96
CA LYS A 69 -5.79 14.46 1.74
C LYS A 69 -4.50 13.65 1.86
N LEU A 70 -3.46 14.08 1.18
CA LEU A 70 -2.15 13.44 1.25
C LEU A 70 -1.28 14.20 2.24
N VAL A 71 -0.89 13.52 3.31
CA VAL A 71 0.03 14.07 4.31
C VAL A 71 1.41 13.49 4.04
N PHE A 72 2.31 14.31 3.54
CA PHE A 72 3.71 13.91 3.33
C PHE A 72 4.52 14.24 4.58
N ASP A 73 4.86 13.21 5.32
CA ASP A 73 5.71 13.30 6.52
C ASP A 73 7.17 13.07 6.10
N ARG A 74 7.86 14.16 5.81
CA ARG A 74 9.27 14.11 5.42
C ARG A 74 10.14 13.98 6.66
N ARG A 75 10.87 12.86 6.74
CA ARG A 75 11.77 12.54 7.87
C ARG A 75 13.23 12.47 7.46
N GLU A 76 13.61 13.29 6.51
CA GLU A 76 14.97 13.34 6.01
C GLU A 76 15.33 14.75 5.53
N THR A 77 16.61 14.98 5.35
CA THR A 77 17.14 16.25 4.83
C THR A 77 17.74 16.12 3.43
N ASN A 78 17.60 14.92 2.82
CA ASN A 78 18.13 14.66 1.49
C ASN A 78 17.45 15.56 0.45
N PRO A 79 18.19 16.36 -0.33
CA PRO A 79 17.60 17.28 -1.32
C PRO A 79 16.81 16.56 -2.42
N CYS A 80 16.98 15.25 -2.61
CA CYS A 80 16.19 14.48 -3.59
C CYS A 80 14.70 14.44 -3.26
N SER A 81 14.31 14.62 -2.01
CA SER A 81 12.92 14.57 -1.55
C SER A 81 12.35 15.93 -1.11
N ASP A 82 12.98 17.02 -1.52
CA ASP A 82 12.58 18.38 -1.13
C ASP A 82 11.29 18.86 -1.78
N GLU A 83 10.80 18.13 -2.79
CA GLU A 83 9.62 18.49 -3.57
C GLU A 83 8.90 17.24 -4.04
N VAL A 84 7.56 17.32 -4.10
CA VAL A 84 6.73 16.29 -4.71
C VAL A 84 5.98 16.87 -5.91
N VAL A 85 5.90 16.08 -6.98
CA VAL A 85 5.23 16.44 -8.22
C VAL A 85 4.12 15.45 -8.49
N LEU A 86 2.89 15.94 -8.63
CA LEU A 86 1.71 15.19 -9.05
C LEU A 86 1.27 15.71 -10.42
N PRO A 87 1.82 15.17 -11.52
CA PRO A 87 1.60 15.75 -12.85
C PRO A 87 0.14 15.70 -13.32
N GLU A 88 -0.61 14.64 -12.95
CA GLU A 88 -2.03 14.53 -13.30
C GLU A 88 -2.90 15.59 -12.64
N PHE A 89 -2.48 16.11 -11.51
CA PHE A 89 -3.20 17.14 -10.76
C PHE A 89 -2.60 18.54 -10.96
N GLY A 90 -1.52 18.64 -11.74
CA GLY A 90 -0.80 19.90 -11.96
C GLY A 90 -0.18 20.48 -10.69
N ILE A 91 0.17 19.64 -9.73
CA ILE A 91 0.69 20.05 -8.43
C ILE A 91 2.19 19.81 -8.36
N ARG A 92 2.90 20.83 -7.90
CA ARG A 92 4.31 20.76 -7.52
C ARG A 92 4.44 21.47 -6.17
N GLN A 93 4.71 20.70 -5.12
CA GLN A 93 4.70 21.18 -3.76
C GLN A 93 6.05 20.96 -3.09
N PRO A 94 6.70 22.01 -2.56
CA PRO A 94 7.89 21.83 -1.75
C PRO A 94 7.57 21.15 -0.42
N LEU A 95 8.43 20.22 -0.02
CA LEU A 95 8.33 19.47 1.23
C LEU A 95 9.45 19.91 2.17
N PRO A 96 9.18 20.74 3.18
CA PRO A 96 10.19 21.13 4.15
C PRO A 96 10.73 19.92 4.92
N ALA A 97 12.03 19.93 5.20
CA ALA A 97 12.69 18.84 5.92
C ALA A 97 12.11 18.66 7.32
N ASN A 98 11.91 17.40 7.72
CA ASN A 98 11.40 17.00 9.04
C ASN A 98 10.06 17.64 9.41
N GLN A 99 9.22 17.90 8.40
CA GLN A 99 7.89 18.47 8.59
C GLN A 99 6.84 17.69 7.81
N LYS A 100 5.58 17.86 8.22
CA LYS A 100 4.43 17.33 7.51
C LYS A 100 3.86 18.38 6.58
N THR A 101 3.60 17.99 5.33
CA THR A 101 2.95 18.85 4.33
C THR A 101 1.68 18.17 3.85
N VAL A 102 0.58 18.90 3.86
CA VAL A 102 -0.73 18.40 3.44
C VAL A 102 -1.03 18.88 2.02
N ILE A 103 -1.37 17.94 1.15
CA ILE A 103 -1.81 18.21 -0.22
C ILE A 103 -3.23 17.66 -0.37
N GLU A 104 -4.15 18.50 -0.82
CA GLU A 104 -5.54 18.12 -1.06
C GLU A 104 -5.78 18.02 -2.55
N VAL A 105 -6.29 16.86 -3.00
CA VAL A 105 -6.65 16.63 -4.40
C VAL A 105 -7.98 15.90 -4.46
N THR A 106 -8.76 16.16 -5.52
CA THR A 106 -10.00 15.43 -5.77
C THR A 106 -9.84 14.68 -7.08
N PRO A 107 -9.66 13.35 -7.04
CA PRO A 107 -9.57 12.57 -8.26
C PRO A 107 -10.89 12.60 -9.03
N THR A 108 -10.83 12.88 -10.33
CA THR A 108 -12.01 12.93 -11.20
C THR A 108 -12.07 11.77 -12.18
N ARG A 109 -10.99 11.00 -12.31
CA ARG A 109 -10.87 9.86 -13.21
C ARG A 109 -10.31 8.65 -12.49
N GLU A 110 -10.78 7.47 -12.88
CA GLU A 110 -10.22 6.20 -12.43
C GLU A 110 -8.89 5.92 -13.13
N GLY A 111 -8.02 5.16 -12.48
CA GLY A 111 -6.75 4.75 -13.03
C GLY A 111 -5.61 4.85 -12.02
N GLU A 112 -4.39 4.66 -12.52
CA GLU A 112 -3.17 4.83 -11.75
C GLU A 112 -2.46 6.11 -12.17
N PHE A 113 -2.20 6.98 -11.21
CA PHE A 113 -1.53 8.26 -11.42
C PHE A 113 -0.21 8.27 -10.66
N PRO A 114 0.94 8.35 -11.36
CA PRO A 114 2.22 8.40 -10.67
C PRO A 114 2.46 9.75 -10.03
N PHE A 115 3.18 9.74 -8.93
CA PHE A 115 3.79 10.93 -8.36
C PHE A 115 5.27 10.67 -8.10
N SER A 116 6.06 11.71 -8.10
CA SER A 116 7.51 11.61 -7.97
C SER A 116 8.08 12.82 -7.23
N CYS A 117 9.35 12.71 -6.84
CA CYS A 117 10.09 13.88 -6.37
C CYS A 117 10.51 14.77 -7.55
N GLY A 118 10.92 16.01 -7.25
CA GLY A 118 11.34 16.96 -8.29
C GLY A 118 12.48 16.49 -9.17
N MET A 119 13.37 15.65 -8.64
CA MET A 119 14.49 15.06 -9.37
C MET A 119 14.15 13.71 -10.04
N ASN A 120 12.92 13.24 -9.92
CA ASN A 120 12.42 11.97 -10.49
C ASN A 120 13.18 10.73 -9.98
N MET A 121 13.73 10.81 -8.77
CA MET A 121 14.46 9.70 -8.12
C MET A 121 13.57 8.84 -7.24
N LEU A 122 12.50 9.40 -6.69
CA LEU A 122 11.51 8.71 -5.86
C LEU A 122 10.19 8.64 -6.61
N HIS A 123 9.53 7.49 -6.54
CA HIS A 123 8.28 7.24 -7.25
C HIS A 123 7.21 6.64 -6.35
N GLY A 124 5.99 7.08 -6.55
CA GLY A 124 4.79 6.50 -5.96
C GLY A 124 3.63 6.54 -6.92
N ARG A 125 2.49 5.98 -6.51
CA ARG A 125 1.27 5.90 -7.33
C ARG A 125 0.05 6.20 -6.50
N ILE A 126 -0.91 6.87 -7.13
CA ILE A 126 -2.27 6.99 -6.62
C ILE A 126 -3.16 6.14 -7.51
N ARG A 127 -3.79 5.13 -6.91
CA ARG A 127 -4.74 4.27 -7.60
C ARG A 127 -6.15 4.74 -7.28
N VAL A 128 -6.83 5.25 -8.28
CA VAL A 128 -8.21 5.74 -8.14
C VAL A 128 -9.19 4.66 -8.56
N VAL A 129 -10.06 4.29 -7.65
CA VAL A 129 -11.12 3.30 -7.84
C VAL A 129 -12.49 3.97 -7.83
N PRO A 130 -13.50 3.34 -8.49
CA PRO A 130 -14.85 3.90 -8.54
C PRO A 130 -15.55 4.01 -7.18
#